data_0113f74e6803337938b73e811297e2d8
#
_entry.id   0113f74e6803337938b73e811297e2d8
#
_cell.length_a   1.000
_cell.length_b   1.000
_cell.length_c   1.000
_cell.angle_alpha   90.00
_cell.angle_beta   90.00
_cell.angle_gamma   90.00
#
_symmetry.space_group_name_H-M   'P 1'
#
loop_
_entity.id
_entity.type
_entity.pdbx_description
1 polymer ?
#
loop_
_entity_poly.entity_id
_entity_poly.type
_entity_poly.pdbx_seq_one_letter_code
_entity_poly.pdbx_strand_id
1 'polypeptide(L)'
;MLKITDTYNLKDIYDFQLSFKTPYFFDVSFDTWKKSFEDDIDGEGRELFKELFVKAAYDNDKLVGFVQYGKTAFGFADNGEISSDISYPVIRNLYFKEDRAEAGELLLNEAMQNLGTKKRVYAFFHYFGMTCFARHGKLFENNAHIDALLKEYGFEVEHKNVYYSSVLSESKNSEVMLTANGLTKGNQQYIDFKIDGNQVGGCEVHYLNDTTAYLRWIYVNGDIVGKGIGTKCMEALKSFLYEKGINRFDTDTAIDNTVAQHYYEKNGFIREGVTGSYYTKQEN
;
A
#
# COMPACT_ATOMS: atom_id res chain seq x y z
N MET A 1 15.81 27.46 -12.37
CA MET A 1 15.18 27.04 -13.65
C MET A 1 14.77 25.58 -13.46
N LEU A 2 13.49 25.31 -13.67
CA LEU A 2 12.95 23.96 -13.55
C LEU A 2 13.51 23.06 -14.66
N LYS A 3 14.01 21.88 -14.30
CA LYS A 3 14.51 20.86 -15.23
C LYS A 3 14.12 19.46 -14.77
N ILE A 4 13.91 18.54 -15.72
CA ILE A 4 13.74 17.10 -15.47
C ILE A 4 15.03 16.40 -15.85
N THR A 5 15.43 15.38 -15.08
CA THR A 5 16.65 14.62 -15.30
C THR A 5 16.54 13.17 -14.82
N ASP A 6 17.35 12.29 -15.43
CA ASP A 6 17.59 10.92 -14.97
C ASP A 6 18.68 10.84 -13.90
N THR A 7 19.40 11.94 -13.68
CA THR A 7 20.45 12.02 -12.68
C THR A 7 19.86 12.58 -11.38
N TYR A 8 19.85 11.77 -10.34
CA TYR A 8 19.30 12.09 -9.05
C TYR A 8 20.08 11.42 -7.92
N ASN A 9 19.90 11.93 -6.70
CA ASN A 9 20.37 11.28 -5.49
C ASN A 9 19.21 10.51 -4.86
N LEU A 10 19.37 9.21 -4.67
CA LEU A 10 18.33 8.35 -4.06
C LEU A 10 17.97 8.79 -2.64
N LYS A 11 18.95 9.28 -1.88
CA LYS A 11 18.69 9.76 -0.51
C LYS A 11 17.79 10.99 -0.51
N ASP A 12 17.98 11.89 -1.49
CA ASP A 12 17.12 13.07 -1.64
C ASP A 12 15.69 12.68 -2.01
N ILE A 13 15.51 11.67 -2.89
CA ILE A 13 14.19 11.14 -3.24
C ILE A 13 13.51 10.48 -2.03
N TYR A 14 14.25 9.69 -1.24
CA TYR A 14 13.76 9.09 -0.01
C TYR A 14 13.25 10.14 0.98
N ASP A 15 14.09 11.13 1.30
CA ASP A 15 13.74 12.20 2.23
C ASP A 15 12.57 13.05 1.69
N PHE A 16 12.53 13.27 0.38
CA PHE A 16 11.44 13.97 -0.29
C PHE A 16 10.12 13.21 -0.20
N GLN A 17 10.10 11.92 -0.52
CA GLN A 17 8.89 11.09 -0.43
C GLN A 17 8.35 11.04 1.00
N LEU A 18 9.21 10.81 2.00
CA LEU A 18 8.78 10.75 3.40
C LEU A 18 8.30 12.12 3.95
N SER A 19 8.69 13.23 3.31
CA SER A 19 8.22 14.57 3.71
C SER A 19 6.71 14.77 3.49
N PHE A 20 6.05 13.94 2.68
CA PHE A 20 4.60 13.99 2.43
C PHE A 20 3.76 13.51 3.62
N LYS A 21 4.38 12.95 4.66
CA LYS A 21 3.74 12.58 5.94
C LYS A 21 2.43 11.80 5.79
N THR A 22 2.39 10.88 4.84
CA THR A 22 1.27 9.95 4.70
C THR A 22 1.26 8.99 5.89
N PRO A 23 0.10 8.58 6.44
CA PRO A 23 0.03 7.71 7.61
C PRO A 23 0.78 6.39 7.47
N TYR A 24 0.97 5.87 6.27
CA TYR A 24 1.73 4.65 6.01
C TYR A 24 3.21 4.89 5.61
N PHE A 25 3.68 6.14 5.60
CA PHE A 25 5.11 6.48 5.47
C PHE A 25 5.73 6.55 6.86
N PHE A 26 5.77 5.43 7.55
CA PHE A 26 6.37 5.31 8.88
C PHE A 26 7.86 4.96 8.75
N ASP A 27 8.56 4.88 9.89
CA ASP A 27 10.00 4.66 9.96
C ASP A 27 10.45 3.44 9.18
N VAL A 28 10.87 3.68 7.94
CA VAL A 28 11.51 2.72 7.06
C VAL A 28 12.95 3.16 6.87
N SER A 29 13.93 2.29 7.14
CA SER A 29 15.32 2.60 6.90
C SER A 29 15.57 2.91 5.42
N PHE A 30 16.56 3.76 5.14
CA PHE A 30 16.93 4.07 3.75
C PHE A 30 17.24 2.80 2.95
N ASP A 31 17.93 1.82 3.53
CA ASP A 31 18.29 0.59 2.83
C ASP A 31 17.06 -0.27 2.51
N THR A 32 16.10 -0.39 3.42
CA THR A 32 14.83 -1.09 3.19
C THR A 32 14.00 -0.38 2.12
N TRP A 33 13.90 0.95 2.21
CA TRP A 33 13.21 1.78 1.22
C TRP A 33 13.88 1.66 -0.16
N LYS A 34 15.23 1.77 -0.23
CA LYS A 34 16.00 1.67 -1.47
C LYS A 34 15.75 0.34 -2.16
N LYS A 35 15.81 -0.77 -1.43
CA LYS A 35 15.53 -2.09 -1.98
C LYS A 35 14.14 -2.16 -2.58
N SER A 36 13.12 -1.68 -1.86
CA SER A 36 11.74 -1.65 -2.36
C SER A 36 11.54 -0.67 -3.52
N PHE A 37 12.32 0.41 -3.58
CA PHE A 37 12.24 1.40 -4.65
C PHE A 37 12.87 0.91 -5.96
N GLU A 38 14.00 0.21 -5.91
CA GLU A 38 14.77 -0.22 -7.08
C GLU A 38 14.44 -1.64 -7.54
N ASP A 39 14.39 -2.59 -6.62
CA ASP A 39 14.35 -4.03 -6.88
C ASP A 39 13.23 -4.73 -6.13
N ASP A 40 12.04 -4.17 -6.16
CA ASP A 40 10.95 -4.68 -5.36
C ASP A 40 10.45 -6.04 -5.85
N ILE A 41 10.31 -6.96 -4.91
CA ILE A 41 9.76 -8.28 -5.13
C ILE A 41 8.50 -8.48 -4.29
N ASP A 42 7.56 -9.25 -4.79
CA ASP A 42 6.38 -9.62 -4.01
C ASP A 42 6.71 -10.67 -2.94
N GLY A 43 5.71 -11.00 -2.11
CA GLY A 43 5.88 -12.03 -1.08
C GLY A 43 6.16 -13.44 -1.63
N GLU A 44 6.13 -13.66 -2.94
CA GLU A 44 6.44 -14.93 -3.61
C GLU A 44 7.81 -14.92 -4.29
N GLY A 45 8.55 -13.84 -4.10
CA GLY A 45 9.88 -13.69 -4.70
C GLY A 45 9.85 -13.31 -6.18
N ARG A 46 8.68 -12.83 -6.70
CA ARG A 46 8.56 -12.39 -8.10
C ARG A 46 8.91 -10.92 -8.20
N GLU A 47 9.67 -10.54 -9.21
CA GLU A 47 9.87 -9.15 -9.56
C GLU A 47 8.53 -8.48 -9.88
N LEU A 48 8.31 -7.27 -9.37
CA LEU A 48 7.09 -6.52 -9.62
C LEU A 48 7.13 -5.83 -10.98
N PHE A 49 8.29 -5.43 -11.46
CA PHE A 49 8.45 -4.67 -12.71
C PHE A 49 9.47 -5.30 -13.65
N LYS A 50 9.15 -5.31 -14.95
CA LYS A 50 10.12 -5.63 -16.03
C LYS A 50 11.01 -4.44 -16.34
N GLU A 51 10.42 -3.25 -16.28
CA GLU A 51 11.05 -1.97 -16.60
C GLU A 51 10.58 -0.96 -15.56
N LEU A 52 11.49 -0.26 -14.94
CA LEU A 52 11.19 0.77 -13.96
C LEU A 52 12.12 1.96 -14.15
N PHE A 53 11.57 3.13 -14.36
CA PHE A 53 12.28 4.38 -14.64
C PHE A 53 11.96 5.42 -13.57
N VAL A 54 12.91 6.30 -13.34
CA VAL A 54 12.74 7.44 -12.43
C VAL A 54 13.15 8.72 -13.15
N LYS A 55 12.32 9.76 -13.00
CA LYS A 55 12.66 11.13 -13.41
C LYS A 55 12.50 12.04 -12.20
N ALA A 56 13.47 12.90 -12.00
CA ALA A 56 13.47 13.88 -10.92
C ALA A 56 13.37 15.30 -11.48
N ALA A 57 12.56 16.13 -10.83
CA ALA A 57 12.41 17.55 -11.15
C ALA A 57 13.16 18.41 -10.13
N TYR A 58 14.04 19.26 -10.63
CA TYR A 58 14.83 20.20 -9.83
C TYR A 58 14.51 21.65 -10.20
N ASP A 59 14.33 22.50 -9.20
CA ASP A 59 14.34 23.96 -9.37
C ASP A 59 15.52 24.55 -8.62
N ASN A 60 16.46 25.17 -9.38
CA ASN A 60 17.70 25.72 -8.84
C ASN A 60 18.43 24.74 -7.89
N ASP A 61 18.66 23.51 -8.38
CA ASP A 61 19.33 22.40 -7.70
C ASP A 61 18.60 21.84 -6.46
N LYS A 62 17.36 22.27 -6.20
CA LYS A 62 16.50 21.68 -5.17
C LYS A 62 15.53 20.71 -5.81
N LEU A 63 15.44 19.50 -5.27
CA LEU A 63 14.44 18.52 -5.65
C LEU A 63 13.04 19.06 -5.31
N VAL A 64 12.16 19.13 -6.30
CA VAL A 64 10.78 19.63 -6.18
C VAL A 64 9.74 18.61 -6.58
N GLY A 65 10.15 17.48 -7.15
CA GLY A 65 9.29 16.37 -7.47
C GLY A 65 10.05 15.21 -8.11
N PHE A 66 9.40 14.05 -8.15
CA PHE A 66 9.86 12.90 -8.90
C PHE A 66 8.67 12.05 -9.37
N VAL A 67 8.90 11.28 -10.43
CA VAL A 67 8.01 10.23 -10.89
C VAL A 67 8.79 8.93 -11.05
N GLN A 68 8.17 7.82 -10.61
CA GLN A 68 8.65 6.47 -10.88
C GLN A 68 7.56 5.75 -11.67
N TYR A 69 7.91 5.23 -12.85
CA TYR A 69 6.97 4.61 -13.76
C TYR A 69 7.61 3.46 -14.53
N GLY A 70 6.80 2.55 -15.04
CA GLY A 70 7.34 1.41 -15.78
C GLY A 70 6.25 0.43 -16.22
N LYS A 71 6.69 -0.80 -16.51
CA LYS A 71 5.81 -1.90 -16.90
C LYS A 71 5.94 -3.04 -15.90
N THR A 72 4.82 -3.55 -15.44
CA THR A 72 4.81 -4.67 -14.49
C THR A 72 5.36 -5.94 -15.11
N ALA A 73 5.95 -6.81 -14.28
CA ALA A 73 6.46 -8.10 -14.70
C ALA A 73 5.34 -9.13 -14.96
N PHE A 74 4.17 -8.91 -14.40
CA PHE A 74 2.99 -9.74 -14.56
C PHE A 74 1.72 -8.90 -14.46
N GLY A 75 0.60 -9.50 -14.81
CA GLY A 75 -0.74 -8.98 -14.60
C GLY A 75 -1.69 -10.10 -14.19
N PHE A 76 -2.99 -9.81 -14.21
CA PHE A 76 -4.03 -10.74 -13.80
C PHE A 76 -4.91 -11.08 -15.01
N ALA A 77 -5.13 -12.37 -15.24
CA ALA A 77 -6.10 -12.87 -16.20
C ALA A 77 -7.54 -12.66 -15.68
N ASP A 78 -8.55 -12.82 -16.53
CA ASP A 78 -9.96 -12.62 -16.18
C ASP A 78 -10.44 -13.51 -15.01
N ASN A 79 -9.81 -14.67 -14.81
CA ASN A 79 -10.05 -15.55 -13.68
C ASN A 79 -9.27 -15.16 -12.40
N GLY A 80 -8.52 -14.05 -12.43
CA GLY A 80 -7.70 -13.56 -11.32
C GLY A 80 -6.33 -14.24 -11.17
N GLU A 81 -5.99 -15.18 -12.04
CA GLU A 81 -4.67 -15.82 -12.02
C GLU A 81 -3.58 -14.87 -12.52
N ILE A 82 -2.39 -15.02 -11.93
CA ILE A 82 -1.22 -14.26 -12.31
C ILE A 82 -0.66 -14.79 -13.63
N SER A 83 -0.40 -13.87 -14.57
CA SER A 83 0.19 -14.18 -15.88
C SER A 83 1.33 -13.23 -16.22
N SER A 84 2.47 -13.79 -16.60
CA SER A 84 3.63 -13.04 -17.11
C SER A 84 3.44 -12.48 -18.53
N ASP A 85 2.41 -12.96 -19.24
CA ASP A 85 2.04 -12.47 -20.58
C ASP A 85 1.26 -11.16 -20.52
N ILE A 86 0.72 -10.84 -19.34
CA ILE A 86 0.00 -9.60 -19.07
C ILE A 86 0.95 -8.64 -18.35
N SER A 87 1.00 -7.40 -18.84
CA SER A 87 1.82 -6.34 -18.26
C SER A 87 1.07 -5.02 -18.33
N TYR A 88 1.09 -4.30 -17.22
CA TYR A 88 0.43 -3.01 -17.09
C TYR A 88 1.45 -1.86 -17.15
N PRO A 89 1.19 -0.81 -17.94
CA PRO A 89 1.88 0.47 -17.77
C PRO A 89 1.44 1.10 -16.44
N VAL A 90 2.40 1.45 -15.58
CA VAL A 90 2.10 1.95 -14.23
C VAL A 90 2.94 3.17 -13.90
N ILE A 91 2.31 4.21 -13.38
CA ILE A 91 2.95 5.28 -12.60
C ILE A 91 2.89 4.81 -11.16
N ARG A 92 4.04 4.33 -10.65
CA ARG A 92 4.12 3.75 -9.30
C ARG A 92 4.13 4.80 -8.22
N ASN A 93 4.92 5.86 -8.45
CA ASN A 93 5.07 7.00 -7.56
C ASN A 93 5.05 8.29 -8.39
N LEU A 94 4.31 9.29 -7.94
CA LEU A 94 4.33 10.64 -8.45
C LEU A 94 4.19 11.58 -7.25
N TYR A 95 5.24 12.31 -6.92
CA TYR A 95 5.25 13.25 -5.81
C TYR A 95 5.91 14.55 -6.25
N PHE A 96 5.27 15.66 -5.98
CA PHE A 96 5.80 17.00 -6.25
C PHE A 96 5.26 17.97 -5.21
N LYS A 97 5.99 19.08 -4.99
CA LYS A 97 5.55 20.11 -4.03
C LYS A 97 4.28 20.76 -4.53
N GLU A 98 3.33 21.02 -3.62
CA GLU A 98 2.05 21.64 -3.93
C GLU A 98 2.21 23.01 -4.62
N ASP A 99 3.23 23.80 -4.24
CA ASP A 99 3.57 25.08 -4.82
C ASP A 99 4.39 24.97 -6.14
N ARG A 100 4.49 23.78 -6.72
CA ARG A 100 5.24 23.48 -7.95
C ARG A 100 4.43 22.60 -8.92
N ALA A 101 3.21 23.02 -9.24
CA ALA A 101 2.32 22.30 -10.14
C ALA A 101 2.99 22.00 -11.50
N GLU A 102 3.74 22.96 -12.05
CA GLU A 102 4.48 22.80 -13.29
C GLU A 102 5.50 21.63 -13.27
N ALA A 103 6.05 21.33 -12.10
CA ALA A 103 6.93 20.15 -11.97
C ALA A 103 6.12 18.84 -12.06
N GLY A 104 4.94 18.81 -11.43
CA GLY A 104 4.02 17.69 -11.54
C GLY A 104 3.58 17.41 -12.99
N GLU A 105 3.18 18.46 -13.71
CA GLU A 105 2.79 18.39 -15.13
C GLU A 105 3.93 17.85 -16.00
N LEU A 106 5.13 18.37 -15.86
CA LEU A 106 6.29 17.92 -16.62
C LEU A 106 6.64 16.46 -16.33
N LEU A 107 6.62 16.05 -15.06
CA LEU A 107 6.89 14.66 -14.64
C LEU A 107 5.82 13.70 -15.17
N LEU A 108 4.55 14.07 -15.09
CA LEU A 108 3.45 13.24 -15.57
C LEU A 108 3.47 13.12 -17.10
N ASN A 109 3.72 14.23 -17.83
CA ASN A 109 3.88 14.22 -19.27
C ASN A 109 5.01 13.29 -19.71
N GLU A 110 6.17 13.37 -19.06
CA GLU A 110 7.31 12.50 -19.35
C GLU A 110 6.95 11.03 -19.15
N ALA A 111 6.29 10.68 -18.05
CA ALA A 111 5.85 9.32 -17.78
C ALA A 111 4.84 8.83 -18.83
N MET A 112 3.83 9.64 -19.17
CA MET A 112 2.79 9.28 -20.15
C MET A 112 3.36 9.12 -21.55
N GLN A 113 4.31 9.96 -21.99
CA GLN A 113 4.99 9.81 -23.27
C GLN A 113 5.76 8.49 -23.38
N ASN A 114 6.44 8.09 -22.32
CA ASN A 114 7.22 6.84 -22.30
C ASN A 114 6.34 5.58 -22.17
N LEU A 115 5.27 5.64 -21.38
CA LEU A 115 4.36 4.51 -21.21
C LEU A 115 3.46 4.29 -22.43
N GLY A 116 3.15 5.36 -23.16
CA GLY A 116 2.21 5.38 -24.29
C GLY A 116 0.75 5.33 -23.84
N THR A 117 -0.16 5.84 -24.70
CA THR A 117 -1.60 5.97 -24.38
C THR A 117 -2.47 4.87 -24.97
N LYS A 118 -1.89 3.96 -25.77
CA LYS A 118 -2.63 2.87 -26.42
C LYS A 118 -3.20 1.82 -25.45
N LYS A 119 -2.62 1.71 -24.27
CA LYS A 119 -3.07 0.82 -23.20
C LYS A 119 -3.52 1.66 -22.01
N ARG A 120 -4.40 1.09 -21.20
CA ARG A 120 -4.77 1.67 -19.91
C ARG A 120 -3.50 1.85 -19.05
N VAL A 121 -3.22 3.06 -18.62
CA VAL A 121 -2.15 3.38 -17.67
C VAL A 121 -2.75 3.46 -16.28
N TYR A 122 -2.13 2.78 -15.34
CA TYR A 122 -2.50 2.85 -13.93
C TYR A 122 -1.61 3.85 -13.18
N ALA A 123 -2.15 4.53 -12.18
CA ALA A 123 -1.37 5.34 -11.27
C ALA A 123 -1.69 4.94 -9.82
N PHE A 124 -0.67 4.80 -8.99
CA PHE A 124 -0.81 4.33 -7.61
C PHE A 124 -1.59 3.00 -7.54
N PHE A 125 -1.25 2.08 -8.44
CA PHE A 125 -1.97 0.82 -8.57
C PHE A 125 -1.70 -0.08 -7.35
N HIS A 126 -2.76 -0.46 -6.66
CA HIS A 126 -2.71 -1.09 -5.35
C HIS A 126 -1.89 -2.39 -5.27
N TYR A 127 -1.74 -3.13 -6.37
CA TYR A 127 -0.94 -4.37 -6.40
C TYR A 127 0.56 -4.14 -6.57
N PHE A 128 0.98 -2.97 -7.07
CA PHE A 128 2.35 -2.67 -7.46
C PHE A 128 2.96 -1.49 -6.69
N GLY A 129 2.42 -1.21 -5.49
CA GLY A 129 3.03 -0.27 -4.54
C GLY A 129 4.37 -0.77 -4.00
N MET A 130 5.06 0.09 -3.25
CA MET A 130 6.30 -0.28 -2.58
C MET A 130 6.02 -1.23 -1.41
N THR A 131 6.69 -2.39 -1.39
CA THR A 131 6.44 -3.44 -0.38
C THR A 131 6.93 -3.06 1.02
N CYS A 132 7.80 -2.06 1.14
CA CYS A 132 8.26 -1.54 2.43
C CYS A 132 7.20 -0.71 3.17
N PHE A 133 6.12 -0.30 2.50
CA PHE A 133 4.96 0.35 3.11
C PHE A 133 3.79 -0.62 3.23
N ALA A 134 2.67 -0.18 3.80
CA ALA A 134 1.44 -0.95 3.73
C ALA A 134 1.16 -1.27 2.25
N ARG A 135 1.00 -2.52 1.92
CA ARG A 135 1.09 -3.19 0.60
C ARG A 135 0.44 -2.49 -0.59
N HIS A 136 -0.36 -1.52 -0.37
CA HIS A 136 -1.15 -0.87 -1.39
C HIS A 136 -0.67 0.56 -1.60
N GLY A 137 0.35 0.76 -2.42
CA GLY A 137 0.93 2.07 -2.75
C GLY A 137 -0.05 3.09 -3.33
N LYS A 138 -1.23 3.21 -2.71
CA LYS A 138 -2.30 4.12 -3.09
C LYS A 138 -1.96 5.55 -2.69
N LEU A 139 -2.43 6.51 -3.45
CA LEU A 139 -2.33 7.93 -3.11
C LEU A 139 -3.22 8.23 -1.91
N PHE A 140 -2.66 8.87 -0.88
CA PHE A 140 -3.42 9.29 0.29
C PHE A 140 -4.11 10.65 0.06
N GLU A 141 -5.32 10.83 0.58
CA GLU A 141 -6.17 12.01 0.31
C GLU A 141 -5.55 13.36 0.69
N ASN A 142 -4.56 13.40 1.59
CA ASN A 142 -3.85 14.64 1.93
C ASN A 142 -2.98 15.17 0.77
N ASN A 143 -2.79 14.40 -0.29
CA ASN A 143 -2.09 14.79 -1.51
C ASN A 143 -3.08 15.24 -2.61
N ALA A 144 -4.00 16.12 -2.24
CA ALA A 144 -5.09 16.56 -3.11
C ALA A 144 -4.61 17.21 -4.43
N HIS A 145 -3.45 17.85 -4.43
CA HIS A 145 -2.86 18.45 -5.64
C HIS A 145 -2.40 17.38 -6.65
N ILE A 146 -1.95 16.21 -6.19
CA ILE A 146 -1.60 15.09 -7.07
C ILE A 146 -2.87 14.43 -7.62
N ASP A 147 -3.90 14.24 -6.80
CA ASP A 147 -5.22 13.75 -7.23
C ASP A 147 -5.83 14.67 -8.30
N ALA A 148 -5.76 15.99 -8.08
CA ALA A 148 -6.26 16.97 -9.05
C ALA A 148 -5.52 16.89 -10.39
N LEU A 149 -4.20 16.82 -10.38
CA LEU A 149 -3.39 16.67 -11.58
C LEU A 149 -3.72 15.39 -12.34
N LEU A 150 -3.83 14.24 -11.66
CA LEU A 150 -4.19 12.98 -12.29
C LEU A 150 -5.55 13.08 -12.99
N LYS A 151 -6.55 13.69 -12.34
CA LYS A 151 -7.88 13.88 -12.91
C LYS A 151 -7.87 14.81 -14.13
N GLU A 152 -7.09 15.87 -14.11
CA GLU A 152 -6.89 16.78 -15.25
C GLU A 152 -6.31 16.03 -16.46
N TYR A 153 -5.45 15.05 -16.24
CA TYR A 153 -4.88 14.18 -17.27
C TYR A 153 -5.76 12.98 -17.64
N GLY A 154 -7.03 13.00 -17.23
CA GLY A 154 -8.03 12.00 -17.61
C GLY A 154 -7.94 10.68 -16.84
N PHE A 155 -7.24 10.65 -15.71
CA PHE A 155 -7.29 9.50 -14.81
C PHE A 155 -8.61 9.48 -14.05
N GLU A 156 -9.23 8.31 -13.97
CA GLU A 156 -10.38 8.03 -13.11
C GLU A 156 -9.94 7.21 -11.89
N VAL A 157 -10.71 7.35 -10.82
CA VAL A 157 -10.47 6.55 -9.62
C VAL A 157 -10.91 5.11 -9.90
N GLU A 158 -9.96 4.17 -9.76
CA GLU A 158 -10.22 2.75 -9.87
C GLU A 158 -10.77 2.19 -8.55
N HIS A 159 -10.10 2.56 -7.45
CA HIS A 159 -10.36 1.95 -6.15
C HIS A 159 -10.10 2.94 -5.03
N LYS A 160 -11.00 2.98 -4.04
CA LYS A 160 -10.82 3.76 -2.80
C LYS A 160 -10.90 2.87 -1.59
N ASN A 161 -10.00 3.09 -0.63
CA ASN A 161 -10.04 2.41 0.65
C ASN A 161 -9.99 3.42 1.79
N VAL A 162 -10.59 3.04 2.89
CA VAL A 162 -10.38 3.72 4.18
C VAL A 162 -9.21 3.04 4.87
N TYR A 163 -8.21 3.83 5.25
CA TYR A 163 -7.02 3.39 5.96
C TYR A 163 -7.20 3.59 7.47
N TYR A 164 -6.80 2.59 8.23
CA TYR A 164 -6.94 2.53 9.67
C TYR A 164 -5.62 2.19 10.34
N SER A 165 -5.40 2.74 11.53
CA SER A 165 -4.29 2.37 12.42
C SER A 165 -4.79 2.09 13.83
N SER A 166 -4.03 1.30 14.57
CA SER A 166 -4.24 1.06 16.00
C SER A 166 -2.90 0.98 16.72
N VAL A 167 -2.77 1.70 17.81
CA VAL A 167 -1.65 1.52 18.74
C VAL A 167 -1.94 0.31 19.63
N LEU A 168 -1.00 -0.62 19.68
CA LEU A 168 -1.12 -1.81 20.51
C LEU A 168 -0.59 -1.55 21.92
N SER A 169 -1.23 -2.17 22.88
CA SER A 169 -0.84 -2.15 24.28
C SER A 169 -1.07 -3.54 24.90
N GLU A 170 -0.52 -3.77 26.06
CA GLU A 170 -0.78 -4.99 26.81
C GLU A 170 -2.30 -5.22 26.96
N SER A 171 -2.74 -6.40 26.57
CA SER A 171 -4.16 -6.78 26.60
C SER A 171 -4.38 -7.97 27.54
N LYS A 172 -5.63 -8.13 27.98
CA LYS A 172 -6.03 -9.26 28.84
C LYS A 172 -6.07 -10.56 28.04
N ASN A 173 -5.85 -11.69 28.73
CA ASN A 173 -5.99 -13.02 28.17
C ASN A 173 -7.35 -13.19 27.48
N SER A 174 -7.33 -13.61 26.23
CA SER A 174 -8.50 -13.99 25.45
C SER A 174 -8.74 -15.51 25.56
N GLU A 175 -10.00 -15.94 25.49
CA GLU A 175 -10.37 -17.36 25.35
C GLU A 175 -10.02 -17.91 23.95
N VAL A 176 -9.65 -17.04 23.00
CA VAL A 176 -9.27 -17.42 21.64
C VAL A 176 -7.81 -17.82 21.63
N MET A 177 -7.53 -19.04 21.25
CA MET A 177 -6.19 -19.53 21.01
C MET A 177 -5.76 -19.24 19.58
N LEU A 178 -4.51 -18.80 19.42
CA LEU A 178 -3.93 -18.53 18.11
C LEU A 178 -2.98 -19.67 17.73
N THR A 179 -3.08 -20.13 16.51
CA THR A 179 -2.09 -21.02 15.88
C THR A 179 -1.46 -20.26 14.73
N ALA A 180 -0.29 -19.70 14.96
CA ALA A 180 0.48 -19.00 13.93
C ALA A 180 1.30 -20.02 13.14
N ASN A 181 1.12 -20.06 11.84
CA ASN A 181 1.98 -20.79 10.93
C ASN A 181 3.35 -20.11 10.85
N GLY A 182 4.38 -20.83 10.41
CA GLY A 182 5.69 -20.21 10.16
C GLY A 182 5.56 -19.03 9.19
N LEU A 183 6.51 -18.09 9.26
CA LEU A 183 6.56 -16.99 8.30
C LEU A 183 6.65 -17.58 6.89
N THR A 184 5.66 -17.26 6.07
CA THR A 184 5.69 -17.56 4.65
C THR A 184 6.14 -16.30 3.91
N LYS A 185 7.00 -16.47 2.90
CA LYS A 185 7.34 -15.43 1.94
C LYS A 185 7.84 -14.12 2.58
N GLY A 186 8.86 -14.25 3.43
CA GLY A 186 9.59 -13.14 4.02
C GLY A 186 8.94 -12.52 5.25
N ASN A 187 7.77 -11.91 5.13
CA ASN A 187 7.16 -11.15 6.22
C ASN A 187 5.65 -11.41 6.41
N GLN A 188 5.10 -12.45 5.77
CA GLN A 188 3.68 -12.80 5.84
C GLN A 188 3.46 -13.92 6.84
N GLN A 189 2.40 -13.86 7.63
CA GLN A 189 2.01 -14.89 8.57
C GLN A 189 0.51 -15.14 8.52
N TYR A 190 0.13 -16.41 8.30
CA TYR A 190 -1.23 -16.88 8.46
C TYR A 190 -1.45 -17.30 9.91
N ILE A 191 -2.56 -16.88 10.49
CA ILE A 191 -2.90 -17.15 11.89
C ILE A 191 -4.32 -17.68 11.93
N ASP A 192 -4.49 -18.88 12.49
CA ASP A 192 -5.79 -19.50 12.75
C ASP A 192 -6.29 -19.11 14.15
N PHE A 193 -7.57 -18.81 14.25
CA PHE A 193 -8.28 -18.58 15.50
C PHE A 193 -9.02 -19.85 15.93
N LYS A 194 -8.82 -20.29 17.18
CA LYS A 194 -9.45 -21.49 17.73
C LYS A 194 -10.11 -21.20 19.07
N ILE A 195 -11.30 -21.78 19.29
CA ILE A 195 -12.01 -21.83 20.57
C ILE A 195 -12.32 -23.30 20.84
N ASP A 196 -11.96 -23.80 22.03
CA ASP A 196 -12.15 -25.20 22.42
C ASP A 196 -11.59 -26.20 21.38
N GLY A 197 -10.46 -25.84 20.74
CA GLY A 197 -9.80 -26.65 19.73
C GLY A 197 -10.40 -26.55 18.32
N ASN A 198 -11.55 -25.92 18.15
CA ASN A 198 -12.22 -25.75 16.85
C ASN A 198 -11.79 -24.47 16.18
N GLN A 199 -11.46 -24.53 14.89
CA GLN A 199 -11.15 -23.32 14.12
C GLN A 199 -12.40 -22.48 13.89
N VAL A 200 -12.35 -21.23 14.34
CA VAL A 200 -13.47 -20.26 14.25
C VAL A 200 -13.22 -19.16 13.24
N GLY A 201 -12.02 -19.05 12.69
CA GLY A 201 -11.64 -18.05 11.70
C GLY A 201 -10.14 -18.03 11.46
N GLY A 202 -9.67 -16.97 10.81
CA GLY A 202 -8.25 -16.75 10.55
C GLY A 202 -7.96 -15.37 10.00
N CYS A 203 -6.66 -15.05 9.88
CA CYS A 203 -6.20 -13.80 9.29
C CYS A 203 -4.83 -13.96 8.61
N GLU A 204 -4.47 -12.97 7.82
CA GLU A 204 -3.12 -12.81 7.29
C GLU A 204 -2.55 -11.47 7.76
N VAL A 205 -1.37 -11.52 8.36
CA VAL A 205 -0.63 -10.36 8.85
C VAL A 205 0.69 -10.25 8.08
N HIS A 206 1.05 -9.03 7.70
CA HIS A 206 2.35 -8.68 7.13
C HIS A 206 3.14 -7.85 8.14
N TYR A 207 4.35 -8.29 8.48
CA TYR A 207 5.26 -7.50 9.30
C TYR A 207 6.02 -6.53 8.40
N LEU A 208 5.73 -5.24 8.54
CA LEU A 208 6.33 -4.20 7.69
C LEU A 208 7.71 -3.76 8.19
N ASN A 209 7.90 -3.80 9.51
CA ASN A 209 9.17 -3.61 10.21
C ASN A 209 9.07 -4.26 11.61
N ASP A 210 10.08 -4.05 12.46
CA ASP A 210 10.15 -4.67 13.80
C ASP A 210 9.03 -4.23 14.75
N THR A 211 8.35 -3.11 14.46
CA THR A 211 7.34 -2.52 15.36
C THR A 211 5.96 -2.32 14.71
N THR A 212 5.85 -2.57 13.41
CA THR A 212 4.62 -2.31 12.64
C THR A 212 4.17 -3.55 11.89
N ALA A 213 2.90 -3.91 12.05
CA ALA A 213 2.25 -4.96 11.28
C ALA A 213 1.04 -4.42 10.51
N TYR A 214 0.68 -5.08 9.43
CA TYR A 214 -0.46 -4.77 8.59
C TYR A 214 -1.37 -5.99 8.46
N LEU A 215 -2.66 -5.83 8.81
CA LEU A 215 -3.69 -6.83 8.63
C LEU A 215 -4.19 -6.80 7.19
N ARG A 216 -3.90 -7.84 6.43
CA ARG A 216 -4.32 -7.93 5.05
C ARG A 216 -5.79 -8.34 4.91
N TRP A 217 -6.20 -9.34 5.70
CA TRP A 217 -7.57 -9.80 5.81
C TRP A 217 -7.78 -10.54 7.13
N ILE A 218 -9.04 -10.57 7.57
CA ILE A 218 -9.52 -11.32 8.71
C ILE A 218 -10.93 -11.85 8.42
N TYR A 219 -11.22 -13.06 8.86
CA TYR A 219 -12.54 -13.61 8.79
C TYR A 219 -12.87 -14.43 10.04
N VAL A 220 -14.17 -14.59 10.30
CA VAL A 220 -14.74 -15.61 11.19
C VAL A 220 -15.74 -16.45 10.40
N ASN A 221 -15.94 -17.71 10.81
CA ASN A 221 -16.86 -18.61 10.14
C ASN A 221 -18.29 -18.05 10.14
N GLY A 222 -19.03 -18.26 9.04
CA GLY A 222 -20.32 -17.59 8.81
C GLY A 222 -21.40 -17.89 9.86
N ASP A 223 -21.39 -19.08 10.44
CA ASP A 223 -22.35 -19.54 11.48
C ASP A 223 -22.18 -18.87 12.83
N ILE A 224 -21.05 -18.19 13.05
CA ILE A 224 -20.73 -17.48 14.31
C ILE A 224 -20.62 -15.96 14.17
N VAL A 225 -20.86 -15.42 12.98
CA VAL A 225 -20.91 -13.97 12.75
C VAL A 225 -22.00 -13.32 13.60
N GLY A 226 -21.72 -12.14 14.14
CA GLY A 226 -22.68 -11.41 15.01
C GLY A 226 -22.69 -11.84 16.47
N LYS A 227 -21.99 -12.91 16.86
CA LYS A 227 -21.92 -13.42 18.24
C LYS A 227 -20.76 -12.85 19.08
N GLY A 228 -20.08 -11.80 18.60
CA GLY A 228 -18.94 -11.19 19.29
C GLY A 228 -17.59 -11.92 19.11
N ILE A 229 -17.59 -13.06 18.44
CA ILE A 229 -16.37 -13.87 18.25
C ILE A 229 -15.28 -13.11 17.49
N GLY A 230 -15.66 -12.32 16.45
CA GLY A 230 -14.71 -11.49 15.72
C GLY A 230 -13.96 -10.48 16.61
N THR A 231 -14.64 -9.86 17.57
CA THR A 231 -14.00 -8.96 18.55
C THR A 231 -12.99 -9.72 19.42
N LYS A 232 -13.35 -10.90 19.92
CA LYS A 232 -12.43 -11.75 20.70
C LYS A 232 -11.21 -12.19 19.88
N CYS A 233 -11.41 -12.53 18.60
CA CYS A 233 -10.31 -12.84 17.67
C CYS A 233 -9.37 -11.62 17.48
N MET A 234 -9.92 -10.43 17.31
CA MET A 234 -9.12 -9.21 17.17
C MET A 234 -8.35 -8.87 18.46
N GLU A 235 -8.96 -9.02 19.62
CA GLU A 235 -8.29 -8.82 20.92
C GLU A 235 -7.12 -9.80 21.09
N ALA A 236 -7.33 -11.09 20.81
CA ALA A 236 -6.28 -12.10 20.86
C ALA A 236 -5.14 -11.78 19.87
N LEU A 237 -5.47 -11.39 18.64
CA LEU A 237 -4.50 -11.01 17.63
C LEU A 237 -3.66 -9.81 18.05
N LYS A 238 -4.30 -8.76 18.60
CA LYS A 238 -3.59 -7.57 19.10
C LYS A 238 -2.64 -7.92 20.25
N SER A 239 -3.06 -8.78 21.19
CA SER A 239 -2.21 -9.26 22.28
C SER A 239 -1.01 -10.03 21.74
N PHE A 240 -1.23 -10.97 20.85
CA PHE A 240 -0.17 -11.76 20.22
C PHE A 240 0.85 -10.90 19.47
N LEU A 241 0.41 -9.89 18.75
CA LEU A 241 1.30 -8.96 18.03
C LEU A 241 2.10 -8.09 19.03
N TYR A 242 1.44 -7.60 20.07
CA TYR A 242 2.12 -6.82 21.11
C TYR A 242 3.22 -7.62 21.81
N GLU A 243 2.97 -8.89 22.15
CA GLU A 243 3.97 -9.81 22.74
C GLU A 243 5.17 -10.04 21.80
N LYS A 244 4.99 -9.87 20.50
CA LYS A 244 6.06 -9.90 19.48
C LYS A 244 6.81 -8.58 19.31
N GLY A 245 6.47 -7.54 20.07
CA GLY A 245 7.09 -6.21 19.98
C GLY A 245 6.41 -5.27 18.98
N ILE A 246 5.31 -5.68 18.36
CA ILE A 246 4.53 -4.80 17.47
C ILE A 246 3.76 -3.80 18.34
N ASN A 247 3.94 -2.51 18.05
CA ASN A 247 3.24 -1.45 18.75
C ASN A 247 2.26 -0.67 17.84
N ARG A 248 2.35 -0.85 16.51
CA ARG A 248 1.44 -0.28 15.52
C ARG A 248 0.84 -1.38 14.63
N PHE A 249 -0.48 -1.36 14.48
CA PHE A 249 -1.22 -2.32 13.68
C PHE A 249 -2.15 -1.58 12.72
N ASP A 250 -1.87 -1.73 11.43
CA ASP A 250 -2.56 -1.02 10.36
C ASP A 250 -3.44 -1.97 9.55
N THR A 251 -4.45 -1.42 8.88
CA THR A 251 -5.31 -2.15 7.93
C THR A 251 -5.99 -1.17 6.97
N ASP A 252 -6.56 -1.67 5.90
CA ASP A 252 -7.47 -0.90 5.06
C ASP A 252 -8.67 -1.75 4.62
N THR A 253 -9.73 -1.10 4.17
CA THR A 253 -10.87 -1.76 3.56
C THR A 253 -11.52 -0.86 2.52
N ALA A 254 -12.25 -1.45 1.57
CA ALA A 254 -12.96 -0.70 0.55
C ALA A 254 -13.91 0.34 1.17
N ILE A 255 -14.03 1.51 0.54
CA ILE A 255 -14.80 2.64 1.07
C ILE A 255 -16.30 2.33 1.20
N ASP A 256 -16.81 1.38 0.46
CA ASP A 256 -18.19 0.88 0.50
C ASP A 256 -18.40 -0.30 1.45
N ASN A 257 -17.29 -0.90 1.99
CA ASN A 257 -17.39 -1.98 2.97
C ASN A 257 -17.63 -1.45 4.39
N THR A 258 -18.82 -0.92 4.62
CA THR A 258 -19.21 -0.33 5.91
C THR A 258 -19.19 -1.32 7.07
N VAL A 259 -19.39 -2.61 6.81
CA VAL A 259 -19.33 -3.67 7.82
C VAL A 259 -17.92 -3.82 8.37
N ALA A 260 -16.91 -3.88 7.50
CA ALA A 260 -15.52 -3.96 7.94
C ALA A 260 -15.07 -2.65 8.62
N GLN A 261 -15.50 -1.49 8.11
CA GLN A 261 -15.21 -0.19 8.73
C GLN A 261 -15.71 -0.16 10.19
N HIS A 262 -16.99 -0.47 10.40
CA HIS A 262 -17.56 -0.55 11.76
C HIS A 262 -16.84 -1.59 12.64
N TYR A 263 -16.46 -2.74 12.07
CA TYR A 263 -15.71 -3.76 12.80
C TYR A 263 -14.36 -3.24 13.28
N TYR A 264 -13.59 -2.54 12.44
CA TYR A 264 -12.29 -1.98 12.82
C TYR A 264 -12.43 -0.88 13.86
N GLU A 265 -13.35 0.06 13.67
CA GLU A 265 -13.62 1.16 14.61
C GLU A 265 -14.03 0.63 15.99
N LYS A 266 -14.95 -0.35 16.04
CA LYS A 266 -15.38 -1.02 17.27
C LYS A 266 -14.22 -1.72 17.99
N ASN A 267 -13.23 -2.19 17.25
CA ASN A 267 -12.05 -2.84 17.80
C ASN A 267 -10.87 -1.85 18.04
N GLY A 268 -11.16 -0.54 18.11
CA GLY A 268 -10.20 0.49 18.52
C GLY A 268 -9.19 0.87 17.45
N PHE A 269 -9.50 0.64 16.17
CA PHE A 269 -8.77 1.26 15.08
C PHE A 269 -9.27 2.68 14.85
N ILE A 270 -8.36 3.57 14.56
CA ILE A 270 -8.62 4.97 14.24
C ILE A 270 -8.58 5.13 12.72
N ARG A 271 -9.58 5.79 12.16
CA ARG A 271 -9.61 6.15 10.76
C ARG A 271 -8.59 7.24 10.49
N GLU A 272 -7.60 6.95 9.64
CA GLU A 272 -6.55 7.88 9.26
C GLU A 272 -6.92 8.72 8.03
N GLY A 273 -7.73 8.16 7.12
CA GLY A 273 -8.18 8.82 5.91
C GLY A 273 -8.47 7.88 4.76
N VAL A 274 -8.52 8.41 3.55
CA VAL A 274 -8.86 7.66 2.34
C VAL A 274 -7.65 7.57 1.40
N THR A 275 -7.49 6.40 0.80
CA THR A 275 -6.48 6.14 -0.25
C THR A 275 -7.15 5.85 -1.57
N GLY A 276 -6.50 6.17 -2.69
CA GLY A 276 -7.01 5.93 -4.04
C GLY A 276 -5.97 5.35 -4.98
N SER A 277 -6.42 4.49 -5.90
CA SER A 277 -5.71 4.11 -7.11
C SER A 277 -6.46 4.60 -8.34
N TYR A 278 -5.76 4.76 -9.45
CA TYR A 278 -6.26 5.47 -10.62
C TYR A 278 -5.92 4.71 -11.90
N TYR A 279 -6.69 4.96 -12.96
CA TYR A 279 -6.40 4.46 -14.30
C TYR A 279 -6.90 5.44 -15.38
N THR A 280 -6.28 5.38 -16.56
CA THR A 280 -6.82 6.08 -17.74
C THR A 280 -7.84 5.21 -18.46
N LYS A 281 -8.89 5.81 -19.03
CA LYS A 281 -9.74 5.10 -20.01
C LYS A 281 -8.90 4.68 -21.20
N GLN A 282 -9.16 3.49 -21.74
CA GLN A 282 -8.65 3.13 -23.06
C GLN A 282 -9.36 3.99 -24.10
N GLU A 283 -8.59 4.65 -24.97
CA GLU A 283 -9.15 5.20 -26.20
C GLU A 283 -9.52 4.02 -27.12
N ASN A 284 -10.79 3.96 -27.51
CA ASN A 284 -11.31 2.95 -28.43
C ASN A 284 -10.77 3.15 -29.84
#